data_1f8e46d5d40afb27a6627692ebf5fe4e
#
_entry.id   1f8e46d5d40afb27a6627692ebf5fe4e
#
_cell.length_a   1.000
_cell.length_b   1.000
_cell.length_c   1.000
_cell.angle_alpha   90.00
_cell.angle_beta   90.00
_cell.angle_gamma   90.00
#
_symmetry.space_group_name_H-M   'P 1'
#
loop_
_entity.id
_entity.type
_entity.pdbx_description
1 polymer ?
#
loop_
_entity_poly.entity_id
_entity_poly.type
_entity_poly.pdbx_seq_one_letter_code
_entity_poly.pdbx_strand_id
1 'polypeptide(L)'
;MPGQTIDIQAADGSGAFSTYLTGPADGAAPAIALLHEIYGVTEWVTETADLFAERGYTVAAPDMFWRLEPNFTADHRDSTSRDKGLRYRGLIDRDKAVDDIT
;
A
#
# COMPACT_ATOMS: atom_id res chain seq x y z
N MET A 1 -18.71 0.78 -1.03
CA MET A 1 -18.28 -0.08 0.10
C MET A 1 -16.85 0.22 0.44
N PRO A 2 -16.57 0.63 1.65
CA PRO A 2 -15.17 0.76 2.06
C PRO A 2 -14.51 -0.60 2.07
N GLY A 3 -13.22 -0.60 1.83
CA GLY A 3 -12.43 -1.82 1.87
C GLY A 3 -12.05 -2.22 3.28
N GLN A 4 -11.12 -3.13 3.37
CA GLN A 4 -10.58 -3.62 4.64
C GLN A 4 -9.07 -3.71 4.56
N THR A 5 -8.43 -3.61 5.70
CA THR A 5 -6.99 -3.81 5.80
C THR A 5 -6.71 -5.26 6.18
N ILE A 6 -5.87 -5.91 5.40
CA ILE A 6 -5.46 -7.30 5.64
C ILE A 6 -3.94 -7.36 5.72
N ASP A 7 -3.43 -8.45 6.28
CA ASP A 7 -1.99 -8.71 6.30
C ASP A 7 -1.66 -9.75 5.24
N ILE A 8 -0.62 -9.47 4.45
CA ILE A 8 -0.12 -10.38 3.42
C ILE A 8 1.27 -10.85 3.82
N GLN A 9 1.49 -12.16 3.79
CA GLN A 9 2.81 -12.74 4.07
C GLN A 9 3.77 -12.45 2.93
N ALA A 10 4.94 -11.90 3.25
CA ALA A 10 5.96 -11.68 2.25
C ALA A 10 6.49 -13.02 1.72
N ALA A 11 6.76 -13.05 0.41
CA ALA A 11 7.19 -14.28 -0.26
C ALA A 11 8.53 -14.81 0.31
N ASP A 12 9.39 -13.94 0.81
CA ASP A 12 10.69 -14.33 1.37
C ASP A 12 10.61 -14.80 2.83
N GLY A 13 9.40 -14.80 3.44
CA GLY A 13 9.22 -15.27 4.81
C GLY A 13 9.66 -14.29 5.90
N SER A 14 10.03 -13.06 5.54
CA SER A 14 10.57 -12.10 6.51
C SER A 14 9.51 -11.41 7.36
N GLY A 15 8.23 -11.60 7.05
CA GLY A 15 7.13 -11.01 7.81
C GLY A 15 5.89 -10.83 6.98
N ALA A 16 4.99 -10.00 7.48
CA ALA A 16 3.73 -9.67 6.81
C ALA A 16 3.59 -8.16 6.72
N PHE A 17 2.86 -7.70 5.72
CA PHE A 17 2.63 -6.27 5.52
C PHE A 17 1.14 -5.98 5.37
N SER A 18 0.73 -4.81 5.88
CA SER A 18 -0.64 -4.35 5.76
C SER A 18 -0.95 -3.98 4.31
N THR A 19 -2.14 -4.34 3.88
CA THR A 19 -2.63 -4.02 2.54
C THR A 19 -4.10 -3.60 2.64
N TYR A 20 -4.42 -2.44 2.08
CA TYR A 20 -5.81 -2.05 1.94
C TYR A 20 -6.40 -2.74 0.72
N LEU A 21 -7.44 -3.55 0.93
CA LEU A 21 -8.07 -4.33 -0.13
C LEU A 21 -9.52 -3.90 -0.28
N THR A 22 -9.93 -3.56 -1.50
CA THR A 22 -11.30 -3.11 -1.78
C THR A 22 -11.73 -3.61 -3.16
N GLY A 23 -13.04 -3.71 -3.36
CA GLY A 23 -13.63 -4.14 -4.61
C GLY A 23 -14.12 -5.59 -4.59
N PRO A 24 -14.54 -6.12 -5.75
CA PRO A 24 -15.08 -7.48 -5.83
C PRO A 24 -14.09 -8.53 -5.37
N ALA A 25 -14.56 -9.51 -4.59
CA ALA A 25 -13.72 -10.55 -4.01
C ALA A 25 -13.85 -11.89 -4.75
N ASP A 26 -14.58 -11.95 -5.84
CA ASP A 26 -14.88 -13.21 -6.53
C ASP A 26 -13.78 -13.68 -7.48
N GLY A 27 -12.71 -12.90 -7.62
CA GLY A 27 -11.60 -13.25 -8.49
C GLY A 27 -11.83 -13.00 -9.98
N ALA A 28 -13.02 -12.54 -10.36
CA ALA A 28 -13.36 -12.29 -11.77
C ALA A 28 -13.02 -10.88 -12.22
N ALA A 29 -12.87 -9.94 -11.28
CA ALA A 29 -12.59 -8.55 -11.60
C ALA A 29 -11.12 -8.35 -11.96
N PRO A 30 -10.81 -7.39 -12.87
CA PRO A 30 -9.42 -6.99 -13.07
C PRO A 30 -8.83 -6.43 -11.77
N ALA A 31 -7.57 -6.70 -11.53
CA ALA A 31 -6.89 -6.30 -10.30
C ALA A 31 -5.93 -5.13 -10.55
N ILE A 32 -5.86 -4.23 -9.59
CA ILE A 32 -4.93 -3.11 -9.60
C ILE A 32 -4.10 -3.17 -8.32
N ALA A 33 -2.78 -3.08 -8.46
CA ALA A 33 -1.89 -2.83 -7.33
C ALA A 33 -1.62 -1.32 -7.31
N LEU A 34 -2.17 -0.64 -6.31
CA LEU A 34 -2.04 0.81 -6.17
C LEU A 34 -0.91 1.12 -5.19
N LEU A 35 0.18 1.66 -5.71
CA LEU A 35 1.36 1.95 -4.91
C LEU A 35 1.30 3.38 -4.37
N HIS A 36 1.62 3.52 -3.09
CA HIS A 36 1.59 4.82 -2.43
C HIS A 36 2.84 5.64 -2.73
N GLU A 37 2.73 6.94 -2.48
CA GLU A 37 3.84 7.88 -2.55
C GLU A 37 4.63 7.84 -1.24
N ILE A 38 5.46 8.87 -1.02
CA ILE A 38 6.30 8.97 0.19
C ILE A 38 5.48 9.08 1.48
N TYR A 39 4.17 9.30 1.36
CA TYR A 39 3.29 9.51 2.52
C TYR A 39 2.71 8.21 3.10
N GLY A 40 2.97 7.05 2.47
CA GLY A 40 2.41 5.78 2.90
C GLY A 40 0.97 5.58 2.42
N VAL A 41 0.29 4.58 2.99
CA VAL A 41 -1.10 4.29 2.65
C VAL A 41 -1.99 5.24 3.46
N THR A 42 -2.18 6.44 2.94
CA THR A 42 -2.98 7.49 3.56
C THR A 42 -4.45 7.38 3.18
N GLU A 43 -5.27 8.23 3.76
CA GLU A 43 -6.69 8.33 3.41
C GLU A 43 -6.86 8.62 1.92
N TRP A 44 -5.97 9.45 1.32
CA TRP A 44 -6.02 9.72 -0.12
C TRP A 44 -5.84 8.44 -0.94
N VAL A 45 -4.93 7.56 -0.52
CA VAL A 45 -4.70 6.29 -1.21
C VAL A 45 -5.93 5.38 -1.09
N THR A 46 -6.50 5.26 0.11
CA THR A 46 -7.67 4.40 0.30
C THR A 46 -8.90 4.94 -0.43
N GLU A 47 -9.08 6.25 -0.45
CA GLU A 47 -10.17 6.87 -1.21
C GLU A 47 -10.01 6.64 -2.72
N THR A 48 -8.78 6.76 -3.22
CA THR A 48 -8.48 6.51 -4.63
C THR A 48 -8.74 5.05 -4.97
N ALA A 49 -8.33 4.12 -4.10
CA ALA A 49 -8.61 2.70 -4.29
C ALA A 49 -10.12 2.44 -4.37
N ASP A 50 -10.89 3.05 -3.47
CA ASP A 50 -12.35 2.88 -3.46
C ASP A 50 -13.00 3.41 -4.73
N LEU A 51 -12.48 4.49 -5.31
CA LEU A 51 -12.99 5.01 -6.58
C LEU A 51 -12.82 4.00 -7.71
N PHE A 52 -11.68 3.33 -7.79
CA PHE A 52 -11.48 2.27 -8.77
C PHE A 52 -12.37 1.06 -8.48
N ALA A 53 -12.54 0.74 -7.20
CA ALA A 53 -13.41 -0.39 -6.82
C ALA A 53 -14.85 -0.17 -7.25
N GLU A 54 -15.34 1.07 -7.19
CA GLU A 54 -16.67 1.42 -7.66
C GLU A 54 -16.83 1.21 -9.16
N ARG A 55 -15.73 1.20 -9.90
CA ARG A 55 -15.71 0.95 -11.34
C ARG A 55 -15.53 -0.52 -11.70
N GLY A 56 -15.54 -1.41 -10.71
CA GLY A 56 -15.48 -2.85 -10.92
C GLY A 56 -14.09 -3.48 -10.79
N TYR A 57 -13.10 -2.74 -10.32
CA TYR A 57 -11.75 -3.29 -10.10
C TYR A 57 -11.59 -3.82 -8.68
N THR A 58 -10.78 -4.85 -8.53
CA THR A 58 -10.27 -5.25 -7.21
C THR A 58 -8.94 -4.55 -7.02
N VAL A 59 -8.81 -3.78 -5.93
CA VAL A 59 -7.65 -2.92 -5.70
C VAL A 59 -6.94 -3.34 -4.42
N ALA A 60 -5.64 -3.55 -4.51
CA ALA A 60 -4.78 -3.79 -3.36
C ALA A 60 -3.78 -2.65 -3.25
N ALA A 61 -3.75 -1.99 -2.09
CA ALA A 61 -2.81 -0.90 -1.80
C ALA A 61 -1.90 -1.33 -0.66
N PRO A 62 -0.75 -1.95 -0.97
CA PRO A 62 0.15 -2.46 0.06
C PRO A 62 0.99 -1.36 0.69
N ASP A 63 1.37 -1.57 1.95
CA ASP A 63 2.33 -0.74 2.65
C ASP A 63 3.74 -1.09 2.16
N MET A 64 4.28 -0.28 1.26
CA MET A 64 5.59 -0.55 0.66
C MET A 64 6.77 -0.17 1.56
N PHE A 65 6.52 0.53 2.67
CA PHE A 65 7.56 0.89 3.65
C PHE A 65 7.60 -0.07 4.85
N TRP A 66 6.88 -1.16 4.80
CA TRP A 66 6.69 -2.04 5.96
C TRP A 66 8.00 -2.60 6.53
N ARG A 67 9.00 -2.81 5.67
CA ARG A 67 10.30 -3.34 6.12
C ARG A 67 11.09 -2.32 6.94
N LEU A 68 10.79 -1.04 6.76
CA LEU A 68 11.44 0.07 7.47
C LEU A 68 10.60 0.51 8.67
N GLU A 69 9.32 0.76 8.45
CA GLU A 69 8.38 1.12 9.52
C GLU A 69 6.98 0.68 9.11
N PRO A 70 6.44 -0.40 9.70
CA PRO A 70 5.08 -0.85 9.39
C PRO A 70 4.04 0.22 9.67
N ASN A 71 3.11 0.37 8.73
CA ASN A 71 1.98 1.31 8.83
C ASN A 71 2.38 2.78 8.92
N PHE A 72 3.57 3.12 8.40
CA PHE A 72 4.01 4.51 8.35
C PHE A 72 3.08 5.34 7.46
N THR A 73 2.65 6.50 7.98
CA THR A 73 1.98 7.52 7.18
C THR A 73 2.60 8.87 7.50
N ALA A 74 2.61 9.75 6.52
CA ALA A 74 3.11 11.11 6.68
C ALA A 74 2.04 12.11 6.28
N ASP A 75 2.02 13.25 6.96
CA ASP A 75 1.19 14.38 6.59
C ASP A 75 2.01 15.32 5.71
N HIS A 76 1.52 15.62 4.52
CA HIS A 76 2.23 16.50 3.57
C HIS A 76 2.45 17.91 4.13
N ARG A 77 1.72 18.29 5.20
CA ARG A 77 1.87 19.58 5.88
C ARG A 77 2.90 19.53 7.01
N ASP A 78 3.39 18.36 7.37
CA ASP A 78 4.40 18.17 8.41
C ASP A 78 5.73 17.83 7.74
N SER A 79 6.65 18.79 7.72
CA SER A 79 7.94 18.61 7.03
C SER A 79 8.76 17.47 7.64
N THR A 80 8.67 17.24 8.94
CA THR A 80 9.41 16.18 9.62
C THR A 80 8.98 14.80 9.13
N SER A 81 7.67 14.54 9.09
CA SER A 81 7.19 13.24 8.63
C SER A 81 7.38 13.08 7.13
N ARG A 82 7.26 14.16 6.35
CA ARG A 82 7.53 14.13 4.92
C ARG A 82 9.00 13.78 4.63
N ASP A 83 9.92 14.39 5.38
CA ASP A 83 11.36 14.11 5.24
C ASP A 83 11.67 12.65 5.57
N LYS A 84 10.98 12.08 6.55
CA LYS A 84 11.10 10.67 6.89
C LYS A 84 10.63 9.78 5.74
N GLY A 85 9.52 10.13 5.10
CA GLY A 85 9.02 9.42 3.92
C GLY A 85 10.01 9.47 2.76
N LEU A 86 10.60 10.63 2.52
CA LEU A 86 11.63 10.79 1.49
C LEU A 86 12.84 9.91 1.78
N ARG A 87 13.26 9.83 3.04
CA ARG A 87 14.37 8.98 3.45
C ARG A 87 14.03 7.51 3.23
N TYR A 88 12.83 7.09 3.59
CA TYR A 88 12.38 5.71 3.40
C TYR A 88 12.36 5.34 1.92
N ARG A 89 11.90 6.24 1.06
CA ARG A 89 11.91 5.99 -0.38
C ARG A 89 13.31 5.65 -0.89
N GLY A 90 14.31 6.33 -0.36
CA GLY A 90 15.72 6.09 -0.73
C GLY A 90 16.28 4.79 -0.16
N LEU A 91 15.67 4.22 0.87
CA LEU A 91 16.14 3.03 1.56
C LEU A 91 15.43 1.74 1.13
N ILE A 92 14.38 1.82 0.33
CA ILE A 92 13.64 0.65 -0.13
C ILE A 92 14.55 -0.25 -0.97
N ASP A 93 14.52 -1.54 -0.66
CA ASP A 93 15.10 -2.57 -1.53
C ASP A 93 14.11 -2.83 -2.67
N ARG A 94 14.44 -2.37 -3.85
CA ARG A 94 13.53 -2.44 -5.00
C ARG A 94 13.18 -3.85 -5.41
N ASP A 95 14.14 -4.77 -5.34
CA ASP A 95 13.90 -6.16 -5.71
C ASP A 95 12.91 -6.82 -4.75
N LYS A 96 13.07 -6.57 -3.44
CA LYS A 96 12.12 -7.08 -2.44
C LYS A 96 10.75 -6.43 -2.58
N ALA A 97 10.70 -5.14 -2.91
CA ALA A 97 9.44 -4.45 -3.14
C ALA A 97 8.69 -5.05 -4.33
N VAL A 98 9.38 -5.36 -5.41
CA VAL A 98 8.77 -6.03 -6.56
C VAL A 98 8.24 -7.41 -6.18
N ASP A 99 9.00 -8.18 -5.40
CA ASP A 99 8.54 -9.48 -4.91
C ASP A 99 7.28 -9.37 -4.06
N ASP A 100 7.19 -8.32 -3.25
CA ASP A 100 6.03 -8.12 -2.38
C ASP A 100 4.74 -7.88 -3.18
N ILE A 101 4.82 -7.25 -4.35
CA ILE A 101 3.64 -6.93 -5.16
C ILE A 101 3.32 -8.00 -6.21
N THR A 102 4.15 -8.98 -6.37
CA THR A 102 3.88 -10.12 -7.26
C THR A 102 3.39 -11.32 -6.47
#